data_e3fcf7a94f724c3b5d8fa59fc064da62
#
_entry.id   e3fcf7a94f724c3b5d8fa59fc064da62
#
_cell.length_a   1.000
_cell.length_b   1.000
_cell.length_c   1.000
_cell.angle_alpha   90.00
_cell.angle_beta   90.00
_cell.angle_gamma   90.00
#
_symmetry.space_group_name_H-M   'P 1'
#
loop_
_entity.id
_entity.type
_entity.pdbx_description
1 polymer ?
#
loop_
_entity_poly.entity_id
_entity_poly.type
_entity_poly.pdbx_seq_one_letter_code
_entity_poly.pdbx_strand_id
1 'polypeptide(L)'
;MEISVLTHFVVNLAKTTHAILFICSLKAKLFLDFDESTLALMERNQFVSVVHFNQSYSLSSLLTRENHARTSILVNARCTGTSELLFEASENRYFNKTYQWFFWGVDIDVETLFPYKLKYVGPNAQITYVNKTDNGYAYWDIHSKGRHLKSRLEINLIATLTNDTLNIACDIFRLQSIDFRGQFNGITLRGASVIDKEDIISNEQIESILSRPTKDAGVAAFIKYHYELLGLLRDRFNFTVNFRNSRGWAGRLGNSTFRLGLLGIIMRNEADIAASGAFNRINRFAEFDIIHQSWKFETAFLYRYTADLDTHGKSGNFLSPFSDRVWSFSLLTLAAFSIIWILFEIIDSKFLHRGNNSQKQEGSSQKIEDELNAKKGKPCIKTTCIERILQTFGACCQQGLDPNPQDRSVRFLVMTLFLFSLVMYNYYTSSVVGGLLSSSDQGPATVDEITDSPLKISFEDIGYYKVLFRESQNRSITRLIEKKLSSLRSTNELPIFSHIEEAVPYLKNGGFAFHCEVVDAYPVIAEYFDANEICDLREVSGLMEVEIMNWILHKNKCAMLRKKDLWNASFDGDKSKSQHVNHYTLFIL
;
A
#
# COMPACT_ATOMS: atom_id res chain seq x y z
N MET A 1 -20.47 54.03 20.14
CA MET A 1 -19.71 53.93 18.87
C MET A 1 -18.80 52.70 18.84
N GLU A 2 -17.99 52.40 19.88
CA GLU A 2 -17.19 51.15 19.95
C GLU A 2 -18.09 49.92 20.04
N ILE A 3 -19.24 49.98 20.70
CA ILE A 3 -20.24 48.93 20.80
C ILE A 3 -20.77 48.52 19.42
N SER A 4 -21.10 49.51 18.60
CA SER A 4 -21.58 49.31 17.24
C SER A 4 -20.51 48.61 16.37
N VAL A 5 -19.24 48.97 16.51
CA VAL A 5 -18.11 48.33 15.83
C VAL A 5 -17.98 46.86 16.17
N LEU A 6 -18.03 46.52 17.45
CA LEU A 6 -17.94 45.10 17.92
C LEU A 6 -19.13 44.28 17.44
N THR A 7 -20.34 44.83 17.58
CA THR A 7 -21.58 44.14 17.18
C THR A 7 -21.62 43.88 15.68
N HIS A 8 -21.27 44.86 14.86
CA HIS A 8 -21.22 44.68 13.40
C HIS A 8 -20.18 43.62 12.99
N PHE A 9 -19.03 43.58 13.68
CA PHE A 9 -18.04 42.55 13.41
C PHE A 9 -18.59 41.14 13.71
N VAL A 10 -19.05 40.89 14.94
CA VAL A 10 -19.47 39.56 15.39
C VAL A 10 -20.68 39.06 14.60
N VAL A 11 -21.68 39.91 14.41
CA VAL A 11 -22.97 39.49 13.83
C VAL A 11 -22.95 39.52 12.30
N ASN A 12 -22.44 40.61 11.70
CA ASN A 12 -22.59 40.85 10.27
C ASN A 12 -21.38 40.35 9.47
N LEU A 13 -20.16 40.51 9.98
CA LEU A 13 -18.94 40.13 9.28
C LEU A 13 -18.49 38.69 9.62
N ALA A 14 -18.19 38.41 10.88
CA ALA A 14 -17.67 37.10 11.31
C ALA A 14 -18.74 36.03 11.38
N LYS A 15 -20.00 36.41 11.65
CA LYS A 15 -21.17 35.49 11.80
C LYS A 15 -20.88 34.33 12.78
N THR A 16 -20.33 34.67 13.94
CA THR A 16 -20.01 33.74 15.00
C THR A 16 -21.10 33.72 16.05
N THR A 17 -21.26 32.62 16.77
CA THR A 17 -22.24 32.44 17.86
C THR A 17 -21.63 32.63 19.24
N HIS A 18 -20.30 32.56 19.34
CA HIS A 18 -19.55 32.70 20.58
C HIS A 18 -18.55 33.83 20.46
N ALA A 19 -18.40 34.61 21.52
CA ALA A 19 -17.42 35.67 21.61
C ALA A 19 -16.67 35.58 22.95
N ILE A 20 -15.35 35.67 22.90
CA ILE A 20 -14.49 35.82 24.08
C ILE A 20 -13.93 37.22 24.05
N LEU A 21 -14.17 37.96 25.10
CA LEU A 21 -13.86 39.37 25.18
C LEU A 21 -12.79 39.63 26.24
N PHE A 22 -11.62 40.09 25.81
CA PHE A 22 -10.49 40.39 26.66
C PHE A 22 -10.51 41.85 27.09
N ILE A 23 -10.51 42.08 28.42
CA ILE A 23 -10.62 43.41 29.03
C ILE A 23 -9.34 43.76 29.77
N CYS A 24 -8.88 44.96 29.60
CA CYS A 24 -7.91 45.56 30.49
C CYS A 24 -8.60 46.30 31.66
N SER A 25 -8.11 46.10 32.87
CA SER A 25 -8.60 46.82 34.04
C SER A 25 -8.22 48.30 33.94
N LEU A 26 -8.99 49.09 33.23
CA LEU A 26 -8.84 50.52 33.16
C LEU A 26 -10.11 51.18 33.71
N LYS A 27 -9.93 51.95 34.81
CA LYS A 27 -10.85 52.89 35.44
C LYS A 27 -12.36 52.70 35.24
N ALA A 28 -13.15 52.77 36.28
CA ALA A 28 -14.58 52.51 36.41
C ALA A 28 -15.54 53.01 35.28
N LYS A 29 -15.10 53.95 34.45
CA LYS A 29 -15.89 54.46 33.34
C LYS A 29 -15.94 53.54 32.11
N LEU A 30 -14.88 52.73 31.89
CA LEU A 30 -14.85 51.72 30.80
C LEU A 30 -15.69 50.48 31.13
N PHE A 31 -15.93 50.24 32.40
CA PHE A 31 -16.72 49.09 32.88
C PHE A 31 -18.20 49.19 32.50
N LEU A 32 -18.75 50.43 32.44
CA LEU A 32 -20.15 50.65 32.04
C LEU A 32 -20.34 50.47 30.52
N ASP A 33 -19.41 50.98 29.71
CA ASP A 33 -19.46 50.82 28.24
C ASP A 33 -19.29 49.33 27.86
N PHE A 34 -18.68 48.56 28.75
CA PHE A 34 -18.43 47.17 28.52
C PHE A 34 -19.62 46.27 28.83
N ASP A 35 -20.35 46.54 29.90
CA ASP A 35 -21.61 45.84 30.20
C ASP A 35 -22.62 46.07 29.08
N GLU A 36 -22.67 47.26 28.51
CA GLU A 36 -23.52 47.59 27.36
C GLU A 36 -23.11 46.79 26.10
N SER A 37 -21.81 46.61 25.83
CA SER A 37 -21.33 45.80 24.69
C SER A 37 -21.66 44.32 24.87
N THR A 38 -21.52 43.81 26.07
CA THR A 38 -21.85 42.45 26.41
C THR A 38 -23.36 42.22 26.31
N LEU A 39 -24.16 43.14 26.83
CA LEU A 39 -25.62 43.11 26.72
C LEU A 39 -26.07 43.19 25.27
N ALA A 40 -25.49 44.07 24.46
CA ALA A 40 -25.83 44.23 23.05
C ALA A 40 -25.49 42.99 22.20
N LEU A 41 -24.44 42.23 22.54
CA LEU A 41 -24.11 40.95 21.91
C LEU A 41 -25.06 39.85 22.38
N MET A 42 -25.41 39.80 23.68
CA MET A 42 -26.34 38.83 24.24
C MET A 42 -27.77 38.99 23.71
N GLU A 43 -28.23 40.24 23.53
CA GLU A 43 -29.52 40.55 22.90
C GLU A 43 -29.63 39.99 21.46
N ARG A 44 -28.50 39.77 20.81
CA ARG A 44 -28.43 39.18 19.47
C ARG A 44 -28.08 37.66 19.47
N ASN A 45 -28.41 36.96 20.56
CA ASN A 45 -28.21 35.53 20.75
C ASN A 45 -26.73 35.10 20.66
N GLN A 46 -25.80 35.93 21.13
CA GLN A 46 -24.39 35.58 21.23
C GLN A 46 -24.04 35.11 22.64
N PHE A 47 -23.28 34.01 22.72
CA PHE A 47 -22.66 33.58 23.99
C PHE A 47 -21.37 34.38 24.20
N VAL A 48 -21.28 35.12 25.28
CA VAL A 48 -20.12 36.00 25.55
C VAL A 48 -19.42 35.53 26.83
N SER A 49 -18.12 35.25 26.71
CA SER A 49 -17.23 35.00 27.82
C SER A 49 -16.29 36.20 28.03
N VAL A 50 -16.19 36.69 29.26
CA VAL A 50 -15.37 37.85 29.59
C VAL A 50 -14.13 37.42 30.34
N VAL A 51 -12.96 37.91 29.89
CA VAL A 51 -11.66 37.58 30.48
C VAL A 51 -10.91 38.86 30.82
N HIS A 52 -10.46 39.00 32.08
CA HIS A 52 -9.65 40.14 32.52
C HIS A 52 -8.16 39.80 32.41
N PHE A 53 -7.36 40.67 31.80
CA PHE A 53 -5.92 40.49 31.69
C PHE A 53 -5.20 40.39 33.06
N ASN A 54 -5.76 40.99 34.11
CA ASN A 54 -5.20 40.95 35.46
C ASN A 54 -5.47 39.61 36.21
N GLN A 55 -6.26 38.71 35.63
CA GLN A 55 -6.52 37.39 36.21
C GLN A 55 -5.63 36.35 35.54
N SER A 56 -5.20 35.34 36.30
CA SER A 56 -4.50 34.19 35.72
C SER A 56 -5.48 33.40 34.86
N TYR A 57 -5.28 33.38 33.56
CA TYR A 57 -6.03 32.55 32.62
C TYR A 57 -5.06 31.67 31.82
N SER A 58 -5.55 30.52 31.38
CA SER A 58 -4.86 29.70 30.39
C SER A 58 -5.63 29.80 29.08
N LEU A 59 -4.99 30.36 28.07
CA LEU A 59 -5.61 30.50 26.75
C LEU A 59 -6.04 29.15 26.19
N SER A 60 -5.24 28.10 26.44
CA SER A 60 -5.56 26.72 26.04
C SER A 60 -6.85 26.22 26.68
N SER A 61 -7.09 26.49 27.96
CA SER A 61 -8.32 26.05 28.64
C SER A 61 -9.56 26.81 28.21
N LEU A 62 -9.40 28.07 27.82
CA LEU A 62 -10.50 28.90 27.30
C LEU A 62 -10.90 28.44 25.89
N LEU A 63 -9.93 28.16 25.03
CA LEU A 63 -10.17 27.85 23.62
C LEU A 63 -10.54 26.38 23.36
N THR A 64 -10.16 25.45 24.22
CA THR A 64 -10.48 24.02 24.04
C THR A 64 -11.88 23.63 24.50
N ARG A 65 -12.55 24.46 25.30
CA ARG A 65 -13.91 24.16 25.79
C ARG A 65 -15.00 24.11 24.72
N GLU A 66 -14.74 24.72 23.55
CA GLU A 66 -15.77 24.92 22.52
C GLU A 66 -15.33 24.31 21.16
N ASN A 67 -15.34 22.99 21.11
CA ASN A 67 -14.72 22.24 20.01
C ASN A 67 -15.41 22.33 18.63
N HIS A 68 -16.59 22.97 18.48
CA HIS A 68 -17.37 22.85 17.23
C HIS A 68 -17.96 24.15 16.65
N ALA A 69 -17.87 25.28 17.34
CA ALA A 69 -18.40 26.55 16.85
C ALA A 69 -17.27 27.56 16.53
N ARG A 70 -17.44 28.34 15.48
CA ARG A 70 -16.55 29.48 15.23
C ARG A 70 -16.70 30.48 16.37
N THR A 71 -15.57 30.85 16.97
CA THR A 71 -15.52 31.76 18.10
C THR A 71 -14.81 33.06 17.71
N SER A 72 -15.41 34.19 18.02
CA SER A 72 -14.77 35.51 17.91
C SER A 72 -13.97 35.80 19.17
N ILE A 73 -12.72 36.20 19.01
CA ILE A 73 -11.84 36.64 20.09
C ILE A 73 -11.64 38.17 19.95
N LEU A 74 -12.22 38.88 20.86
CA LEU A 74 -12.27 40.34 20.82
C LEU A 74 -11.23 40.92 21.78
N VAL A 75 -10.27 41.71 21.27
CA VAL A 75 -9.13 42.18 22.04
C VAL A 75 -8.93 43.68 21.84
N ASN A 76 -8.87 44.44 22.94
CA ASN A 76 -8.46 45.83 22.86
C ASN A 76 -6.92 45.91 22.75
N ALA A 77 -6.43 46.42 21.63
CA ALA A 77 -4.99 46.48 21.33
C ALA A 77 -4.20 47.42 22.26
N ARG A 78 -4.87 48.29 22.99
CA ARG A 78 -4.24 49.20 23.97
C ARG A 78 -3.98 48.57 25.34
N CYS A 79 -4.47 47.36 25.59
CA CYS A 79 -4.27 46.69 26.85
C CYS A 79 -2.82 46.22 27.01
N THR A 80 -2.23 46.41 28.19
CA THR A 80 -0.84 46.03 28.47
C THR A 80 -0.55 44.52 28.31
N GLY A 81 -1.56 43.66 28.48
CA GLY A 81 -1.44 42.21 28.28
C GLY A 81 -1.58 41.73 26.84
N THR A 82 -1.89 42.59 25.88
CA THR A 82 -2.15 42.18 24.48
C THR A 82 -0.93 41.52 23.81
N SER A 83 0.27 42.04 24.06
CA SER A 83 1.50 41.47 23.47
C SER A 83 1.79 40.04 23.96
N GLU A 84 1.52 39.78 25.25
CA GLU A 84 1.66 38.42 25.84
C GLU A 84 0.62 37.47 25.31
N LEU A 85 -0.64 37.92 25.20
CA LEU A 85 -1.72 37.14 24.59
C LEU A 85 -1.41 36.79 23.13
N LEU A 86 -0.91 37.73 22.33
CA LEU A 86 -0.53 37.51 20.94
C LEU A 86 0.62 36.52 20.82
N PHE A 87 1.60 36.62 21.72
CA PHE A 87 2.72 35.69 21.76
C PHE A 87 2.25 34.25 22.11
N GLU A 88 1.43 34.10 23.16
CA GLU A 88 0.83 32.81 23.52
C GLU A 88 -0.04 32.23 22.40
N ALA A 89 -0.87 33.07 21.78
CA ALA A 89 -1.71 32.67 20.64
C ALA A 89 -0.88 32.24 19.43
N SER A 90 0.24 32.90 19.15
CA SER A 90 1.16 32.54 18.09
C SER A 90 1.82 31.21 18.36
N GLU A 91 2.49 31.05 19.52
CA GLU A 91 3.22 29.81 19.86
C GLU A 91 2.31 28.58 19.88
N ASN A 92 1.08 28.72 20.38
CA ASN A 92 0.07 27.66 20.40
C ASN A 92 -0.73 27.55 19.09
N ARG A 93 -0.43 28.38 18.06
CA ARG A 93 -1.06 28.37 16.73
C ARG A 93 -2.57 28.57 16.73
N TYR A 94 -3.05 29.45 17.60
CA TYR A 94 -4.47 29.82 17.67
C TYR A 94 -4.89 30.82 16.58
N PHE A 95 -3.94 31.36 15.77
CA PHE A 95 -4.26 32.06 14.55
C PHE A 95 -4.61 31.08 13.43
N ASN A 96 -5.82 30.54 13.47
CA ASN A 96 -6.30 29.51 12.56
C ASN A 96 -7.78 29.77 12.18
N LYS A 97 -8.37 28.87 11.38
CA LYS A 97 -9.75 29.01 10.89
C LYS A 97 -10.85 28.87 11.95
N THR A 98 -10.52 28.37 13.12
CA THR A 98 -11.50 28.17 14.21
C THR A 98 -11.81 29.47 14.92
N TYR A 99 -10.82 30.36 15.03
CA TYR A 99 -10.92 31.57 15.81
C TYR A 99 -10.84 32.81 14.94
N GLN A 100 -11.89 33.68 15.03
CA GLN A 100 -11.92 34.98 14.39
C GLN A 100 -11.38 36.01 15.38
N TRP A 101 -10.14 36.45 15.19
CA TRP A 101 -9.51 37.46 16.03
C TRP A 101 -9.90 38.84 15.58
N PHE A 102 -10.30 39.67 16.51
CA PHE A 102 -10.68 41.05 16.27
C PHE A 102 -9.94 41.98 17.22
N PHE A 103 -9.20 42.90 16.64
CA PHE A 103 -8.42 43.87 17.38
C PHE A 103 -8.96 45.27 17.13
N TRP A 104 -9.24 46.01 18.22
CA TRP A 104 -9.62 47.42 18.16
C TRP A 104 -8.76 48.22 19.12
N GLY A 105 -8.81 49.58 19.02
CA GLY A 105 -8.03 50.47 19.88
C GLY A 105 -6.97 51.22 19.10
N VAL A 106 -7.43 52.06 18.32
CA VAL A 106 -6.88 53.02 17.35
C VAL A 106 -5.46 53.51 17.61
N ASP A 107 -4.71 53.76 16.53
CA ASP A 107 -3.40 54.41 16.37
C ASP A 107 -2.16 53.55 16.66
N ILE A 108 -2.28 52.22 16.61
CA ILE A 108 -1.13 51.32 16.62
C ILE A 108 -0.88 50.84 15.19
N ASP A 109 0.35 51.02 14.71
CA ASP A 109 0.75 50.42 13.44
C ASP A 109 0.64 48.87 13.50
N VAL A 110 0.08 48.31 12.45
CA VAL A 110 -0.19 46.84 12.36
C VAL A 110 1.10 46.05 12.45
N GLU A 111 2.21 46.50 11.89
CA GLU A 111 3.52 45.83 11.99
C GLU A 111 4.07 45.85 13.43
N THR A 112 3.72 46.90 14.20
CA THR A 112 4.06 46.97 15.63
C THR A 112 3.21 46.03 16.45
N LEU A 113 1.92 45.89 16.12
CA LEU A 113 1.03 44.95 16.80
C LEU A 113 1.39 43.48 16.49
N PHE A 114 1.81 43.19 15.25
CA PHE A 114 2.19 41.86 14.79
C PHE A 114 3.67 41.78 14.38
N PRO A 115 4.62 41.88 15.32
CA PRO A 115 6.05 41.86 15.01
C PRO A 115 6.47 40.47 14.48
N TYR A 116 7.63 40.42 13.83
CA TYR A 116 8.20 39.14 13.31
C TYR A 116 8.42 38.07 14.38
N LYS A 117 8.40 38.42 15.66
CA LYS A 117 8.43 37.45 16.77
C LYS A 117 7.20 36.53 16.77
N LEU A 118 6.07 36.97 16.25
CA LEU A 118 4.86 36.17 16.10
C LEU A 118 4.97 35.27 14.85
N LYS A 119 5.79 34.24 14.96
CA LYS A 119 6.20 33.36 13.84
C LYS A 119 5.04 32.66 13.13
N TYR A 120 3.97 32.36 13.87
CA TYR A 120 2.88 31.50 13.39
C TYR A 120 1.62 32.28 12.98
N VAL A 121 1.78 33.49 12.54
CA VAL A 121 0.77 34.20 11.77
C VAL A 121 0.94 33.83 10.30
N GLY A 122 0.03 33.01 9.78
CA GLY A 122 0.11 32.43 8.44
C GLY A 122 -1.10 32.79 7.57
N PRO A 123 -1.21 32.16 6.39
CA PRO A 123 -2.33 32.41 5.48
C PRO A 123 -3.68 31.92 6.03
N ASN A 124 -3.67 31.11 7.07
CA ASN A 124 -4.89 30.66 7.77
C ASN A 124 -5.36 31.60 8.87
N ALA A 125 -4.55 32.58 9.23
CA ALA A 125 -4.89 33.50 10.30
C ALA A 125 -6.15 34.30 9.93
N GLN A 126 -7.15 34.26 10.78
CA GLN A 126 -8.38 35.03 10.64
C GLN A 126 -8.32 36.18 11.61
N ILE A 127 -7.66 37.25 11.18
CA ILE A 127 -7.39 38.42 12.00
C ILE A 127 -8.01 39.63 11.32
N THR A 128 -8.87 40.36 12.06
CA THR A 128 -9.45 41.60 11.65
C THR A 128 -8.99 42.72 12.60
N TYR A 129 -8.52 43.78 12.04
CA TYR A 129 -8.13 44.99 12.75
C TYR A 129 -9.03 46.14 12.37
N VAL A 130 -9.42 46.96 13.34
CA VAL A 130 -10.23 48.15 13.09
C VAL A 130 -9.42 49.41 13.37
N ASN A 131 -9.42 50.31 12.39
CA ASN A 131 -8.85 51.65 12.50
C ASN A 131 -9.94 52.71 12.40
N LYS A 132 -9.81 53.77 13.19
CA LYS A 132 -10.66 54.96 13.11
C LYS A 132 -10.24 55.81 11.91
N THR A 133 -11.20 56.20 11.10
CA THR A 133 -11.04 57.12 9.97
C THR A 133 -11.76 58.43 10.25
N ASP A 134 -11.55 59.47 9.46
CA ASP A 134 -12.21 60.78 9.65
C ASP A 134 -13.73 60.68 9.66
N ASN A 135 -14.30 59.74 8.88
CA ASN A 135 -15.74 59.54 8.71
C ASN A 135 -16.32 58.32 9.42
N GLY A 136 -15.53 57.59 10.24
CA GLY A 136 -16.02 56.37 10.90
C GLY A 136 -14.94 55.36 11.23
N TYR A 137 -15.14 54.10 10.87
CA TYR A 137 -14.21 53.01 11.14
C TYR A 137 -13.99 52.14 9.88
N ALA A 138 -12.76 51.67 9.67
CA ALA A 138 -12.40 50.75 8.61
C ALA A 138 -11.96 49.40 9.20
N TYR A 139 -12.49 48.32 8.66
CA TYR A 139 -12.17 46.93 9.04
C TYR A 139 -11.21 46.34 8.03
N TRP A 140 -10.07 45.84 8.52
CA TRP A 140 -8.99 45.33 7.71
C TRP A 140 -8.73 43.87 8.03
N ASP A 141 -8.65 43.02 7.02
CA ASP A 141 -8.16 41.65 7.13
C ASP A 141 -6.64 41.66 7.13
N ILE A 142 -6.05 40.91 8.08
CA ILE A 142 -4.60 40.82 8.25
C ILE A 142 -4.18 39.38 8.20
N HIS A 143 -3.23 39.07 7.34
CA HIS A 143 -2.59 37.76 7.28
C HIS A 143 -1.15 37.86 6.77
N SER A 144 -0.42 36.76 6.79
CA SER A 144 0.92 36.65 6.20
C SER A 144 1.00 35.35 5.41
N LYS A 145 1.81 35.32 4.36
CA LYS A 145 2.11 34.07 3.64
C LYS A 145 2.96 33.10 4.46
N GLY A 146 3.67 33.61 5.46
CA GLY A 146 4.52 32.84 6.36
C GLY A 146 5.45 33.74 7.17
N ARG A 147 5.00 34.21 8.33
CA ARG A 147 5.78 35.14 9.18
C ARG A 147 7.11 34.53 9.63
N HIS A 148 7.14 33.21 9.84
CA HIS A 148 8.38 32.45 10.15
C HIS A 148 9.39 32.45 8.99
N LEU A 149 8.94 32.73 7.76
CA LEU A 149 9.78 32.93 6.57
C LEU A 149 10.08 34.39 6.30
N LYS A 150 9.81 35.29 7.28
CA LYS A 150 9.98 36.75 7.19
C LYS A 150 9.10 37.41 6.14
N SER A 151 7.97 36.82 5.76
CA SER A 151 6.99 37.44 4.88
C SER A 151 6.32 38.62 5.57
N ARG A 152 6.02 39.67 4.79
CA ARG A 152 5.28 40.85 5.26
C ARG A 152 3.83 40.50 5.56
N LEU A 153 3.16 41.39 6.34
CA LEU A 153 1.72 41.32 6.50
C LEU A 153 1.03 41.82 5.23
N GLU A 154 -0.01 41.14 4.83
CA GLU A 154 -0.96 41.55 3.80
C GLU A 154 -2.20 42.11 4.49
N ILE A 155 -2.63 43.31 4.08
CA ILE A 155 -3.70 44.04 4.69
C ILE A 155 -4.73 44.34 3.62
N ASN A 156 -5.99 43.89 3.79
CA ASN A 156 -7.05 44.06 2.83
C ASN A 156 -8.28 44.69 3.49
N LEU A 157 -8.91 45.68 2.84
CA LEU A 157 -10.12 46.31 3.34
C LEU A 157 -11.31 45.34 3.25
N ILE A 158 -11.99 45.12 4.38
CA ILE A 158 -13.20 44.32 4.48
C ILE A 158 -14.45 45.18 4.33
N ALA A 159 -14.53 46.19 5.19
CA ALA A 159 -15.72 47.03 5.29
C ALA A 159 -15.37 48.39 5.88
N THR A 160 -16.27 49.36 5.70
CA THR A 160 -16.26 50.66 6.38
C THR A 160 -17.58 50.87 7.12
N LEU A 161 -17.51 51.43 8.32
CA LEU A 161 -18.67 51.77 9.13
C LEU A 161 -18.75 53.31 9.21
N THR A 162 -19.80 53.87 8.63
CA THR A 162 -20.06 55.33 8.62
C THR A 162 -21.50 55.57 9.09
N ASN A 163 -21.69 56.44 10.09
CA ASN A 163 -23.01 56.75 10.63
C ASN A 163 -23.89 55.53 10.93
N ASP A 164 -23.30 54.51 11.60
CA ASP A 164 -23.89 53.19 11.87
C ASP A 164 -24.35 52.39 10.64
N THR A 165 -23.97 52.79 9.44
CA THR A 165 -24.16 52.02 8.22
C THR A 165 -22.88 51.26 7.86
N LEU A 166 -22.99 49.94 7.74
CA LEU A 166 -21.88 49.07 7.36
C LEU A 166 -21.84 48.89 5.84
N ASN A 167 -20.82 49.42 5.20
CA ASN A 167 -20.55 49.26 3.79
C ASN A 167 -19.49 48.17 3.61
N ILE A 168 -19.89 47.01 3.09
CA ILE A 168 -19.01 45.88 2.86
C ILE A 168 -18.28 46.06 1.52
N ALA A 169 -16.97 46.21 1.56
CA ALA A 169 -16.11 46.31 0.37
C ALA A 169 -15.79 44.90 -0.20
N CYS A 170 -15.57 43.93 0.68
CA CYS A 170 -15.30 42.56 0.26
C CYS A 170 -15.81 41.54 1.33
N ASP A 171 -16.32 40.41 0.87
CA ASP A 171 -16.72 39.35 1.80
C ASP A 171 -15.49 38.79 2.56
N ILE A 172 -15.54 38.82 3.88
CA ILE A 172 -14.47 38.33 4.74
C ILE A 172 -14.15 36.86 4.46
N PHE A 173 -15.15 36.02 4.15
CA PHE A 173 -14.95 34.60 3.85
C PHE A 173 -14.22 34.38 2.52
N ARG A 174 -14.45 35.27 1.55
CA ARG A 174 -13.73 35.25 0.28
C ARG A 174 -12.27 35.69 0.48
N LEU A 175 -12.03 36.78 1.22
CA LEU A 175 -10.67 37.23 1.56
C LEU A 175 -9.88 36.16 2.32
N GLN A 176 -10.56 35.39 3.17
CA GLN A 176 -9.96 34.33 3.97
C GLN A 176 -9.93 32.97 3.24
N SER A 177 -10.38 32.92 1.99
CA SER A 177 -10.35 31.69 1.18
C SER A 177 -8.95 31.40 0.67
N ILE A 178 -8.73 30.12 0.32
CA ILE A 178 -7.48 29.69 -0.29
C ILE A 178 -7.28 30.26 -1.69
N ASP A 179 -8.37 30.44 -2.44
CA ASP A 179 -8.30 30.97 -3.79
C ASP A 179 -7.74 32.39 -3.78
N PHE A 180 -8.05 33.15 -2.75
CA PHE A 180 -7.52 34.52 -2.58
C PHE A 180 -6.11 34.51 -1.96
N ARG A 181 -5.88 33.72 -0.91
CA ARG A 181 -4.62 33.73 -0.15
C ARG A 181 -3.59 32.70 -0.64
N GLY A 182 -3.96 31.85 -1.62
CA GLY A 182 -3.14 30.75 -2.11
C GLY A 182 -1.92 31.16 -2.92
N GLN A 183 -1.87 32.40 -3.43
CA GLN A 183 -0.70 32.88 -4.17
C GLN A 183 0.42 33.27 -3.20
N PHE A 184 1.54 32.52 -3.24
CA PHE A 184 2.68 32.76 -2.35
C PHE A 184 3.70 33.75 -2.90
N ASN A 185 3.51 34.22 -4.14
CA ASN A 185 4.33 35.28 -4.77
C ASN A 185 5.84 35.02 -4.75
N GLY A 186 6.23 33.74 -5.03
CA GLY A 186 7.63 33.35 -5.13
C GLY A 186 8.34 33.10 -3.78
N ILE A 187 7.62 33.02 -2.66
CA ILE A 187 8.23 32.68 -1.37
C ILE A 187 8.91 31.32 -1.43
N THR A 188 10.08 31.20 -0.80
CA THR A 188 10.81 29.95 -0.67
C THR A 188 10.41 29.22 0.61
N LEU A 189 9.77 28.07 0.47
CA LEU A 189 9.47 27.13 1.56
C LEU A 189 10.66 26.23 1.84
N ARG A 190 10.75 25.73 3.07
CA ARG A 190 11.74 24.73 3.45
C ARG A 190 11.16 23.35 3.19
N GLY A 191 11.76 22.59 2.28
CA GLY A 191 11.36 21.24 1.94
C GLY A 191 12.26 20.16 2.55
N ALA A 192 11.75 18.95 2.67
CA ALA A 192 12.56 17.78 2.97
C ALA A 192 12.14 16.61 2.08
N SER A 193 13.12 15.83 1.60
CA SER A 193 12.91 14.61 0.83
C SER A 193 13.76 13.48 1.39
N VAL A 194 13.41 12.24 1.06
CA VAL A 194 14.20 11.05 1.38
C VAL A 194 14.96 10.63 0.14
N ILE A 195 16.28 10.61 0.23
CA ILE A 195 17.17 10.02 -0.77
C ILE A 195 18.11 9.10 0.00
N ASP A 196 17.92 7.81 -0.16
CA ASP A 196 18.62 6.75 0.57
C ASP A 196 19.60 5.96 -0.29
N LYS A 197 19.44 5.99 -1.61
CA LYS A 197 20.26 5.23 -2.56
C LYS A 197 21.52 5.95 -3.02
N GLU A 198 21.58 7.28 -2.91
CA GLU A 198 22.75 8.08 -3.32
C GLU A 198 23.32 8.89 -2.17
N ASP A 199 24.64 9.05 -2.16
CA ASP A 199 25.34 9.94 -1.23
C ASP A 199 25.25 11.39 -1.73
N ILE A 200 24.64 12.23 -0.92
CA ILE A 200 24.44 13.64 -1.21
C ILE A 200 25.52 14.46 -0.51
N ILE A 201 26.29 15.20 -1.29
CA ILE A 201 27.35 16.07 -0.81
C ILE A 201 26.81 17.49 -0.54
N SER A 202 25.87 17.97 -1.37
CA SER A 202 25.27 19.29 -1.21
C SER A 202 23.76 19.27 -1.40
N ASN A 203 23.05 20.21 -0.77
CA ASN A 203 21.59 20.32 -0.92
C ASN A 203 21.15 20.68 -2.35
N GLU A 204 22.00 21.27 -3.15
CA GLU A 204 21.71 21.63 -4.55
C GLU A 204 21.54 20.38 -5.44
N GLN A 205 22.21 19.29 -5.08
CA GLN A 205 22.11 18.02 -5.81
C GLN A 205 20.75 17.34 -5.61
N ILE A 206 20.03 17.65 -4.52
CA ILE A 206 18.76 17.00 -4.19
C ILE A 206 17.73 17.22 -5.30
N GLU A 207 17.57 18.45 -5.76
CA GLU A 207 16.59 18.78 -6.79
C GLU A 207 16.98 18.16 -8.15
N SER A 208 18.26 18.13 -8.47
CA SER A 208 18.75 17.48 -9.69
C SER A 208 18.49 15.96 -9.68
N ILE A 209 18.63 15.30 -8.52
CA ILE A 209 18.35 13.86 -8.38
C ILE A 209 16.85 13.58 -8.48
N LEU A 210 16.02 14.39 -7.80
CA LEU A 210 14.57 14.22 -7.81
C LEU A 210 13.95 14.47 -9.19
N SER A 211 14.53 15.36 -10.00
CA SER A 211 14.06 15.71 -11.35
C SER A 211 14.54 14.75 -12.46
N ARG A 212 15.43 13.79 -12.16
CA ARG A 212 15.87 12.80 -13.14
C ARG A 212 14.70 11.93 -13.61
N PRO A 213 14.73 11.41 -14.85
CA PRO A 213 13.75 10.44 -15.34
C PRO A 213 13.64 9.22 -14.42
N THR A 214 12.49 8.59 -14.41
CA THR A 214 12.22 7.40 -13.56
C THR A 214 13.12 6.21 -13.87
N LYS A 215 13.71 6.18 -15.08
CA LYS A 215 14.66 5.14 -15.51
C LYS A 215 16.02 5.23 -14.82
N ASP A 216 16.39 6.43 -14.35
CA ASP A 216 17.68 6.60 -13.69
C ASP A 216 17.58 6.09 -12.26
N ALA A 217 18.40 5.12 -11.94
CA ALA A 217 18.58 4.60 -10.60
C ALA A 217 18.91 5.73 -9.60
N GLY A 218 18.57 5.55 -8.35
CA GLY A 218 18.97 6.47 -7.28
C GLY A 218 17.84 6.92 -6.37
N VAL A 219 16.59 6.89 -6.80
CA VAL A 219 15.42 7.25 -5.98
C VAL A 219 14.24 6.38 -6.35
N ALA A 220 13.50 5.88 -5.36
CA ALA A 220 12.30 5.08 -5.58
C ALA A 220 11.21 5.87 -6.33
N ALA A 221 10.41 5.20 -7.16
CA ALA A 221 9.39 5.81 -8.01
C ALA A 221 8.38 6.65 -7.22
N PHE A 222 7.96 6.18 -6.06
CA PHE A 222 7.01 6.92 -5.22
C PHE A 222 7.58 8.25 -4.67
N ILE A 223 8.90 8.36 -4.48
CA ILE A 223 9.55 9.62 -4.06
C ILE A 223 9.51 10.62 -5.20
N LYS A 224 9.85 10.18 -6.41
CA LYS A 224 9.75 11.01 -7.64
C LYS A 224 8.32 11.46 -7.90
N TYR A 225 7.36 10.56 -7.74
CA TYR A 225 5.94 10.88 -7.85
C TYR A 225 5.52 12.01 -6.90
N HIS A 226 5.93 11.93 -5.62
CA HIS A 226 5.63 12.99 -4.66
C HIS A 226 6.34 14.31 -4.99
N TYR A 227 7.54 14.26 -5.55
CA TYR A 227 8.25 15.45 -6.00
C TYR A 227 7.52 16.12 -7.18
N GLU A 228 7.08 15.36 -8.19
CA GLU A 228 6.29 15.87 -9.30
C GLU A 228 4.95 16.47 -8.83
N LEU A 229 4.29 15.79 -7.89
CA LEU A 229 3.07 16.29 -7.28
C LEU A 229 3.31 17.62 -6.54
N LEU A 230 4.44 17.76 -5.85
CA LEU A 230 4.86 19.02 -5.25
C LEU A 230 5.15 20.07 -6.32
N GLY A 231 5.68 19.69 -7.48
CA GLY A 231 5.88 20.55 -8.64
C GLY A 231 4.59 21.21 -9.10
N LEU A 232 3.50 20.42 -9.23
CA LEU A 232 2.17 20.95 -9.57
C LEU A 232 1.66 21.97 -8.53
N LEU A 233 1.92 21.72 -7.26
CA LEU A 233 1.56 22.67 -6.20
C LEU A 233 2.43 23.94 -6.25
N ARG A 234 3.73 23.82 -6.54
CA ARG A 234 4.64 24.98 -6.73
C ARG A 234 4.13 25.88 -7.85
N ASP A 235 3.76 25.29 -8.98
CA ASP A 235 3.26 26.02 -10.15
C ASP A 235 1.91 26.70 -9.83
N ARG A 236 0.99 25.99 -9.19
CA ARG A 236 -0.35 26.49 -8.87
C ARG A 236 -0.32 27.64 -7.87
N PHE A 237 0.52 27.55 -6.85
CA PHE A 237 0.57 28.49 -5.73
C PHE A 237 1.75 29.44 -5.79
N ASN A 238 2.57 29.36 -6.81
CA ASN A 238 3.73 30.22 -7.06
C ASN A 238 4.66 30.33 -5.85
N PHE A 239 5.26 29.21 -5.45
CA PHE A 239 6.31 29.17 -4.43
C PHE A 239 7.51 28.34 -4.91
N THR A 240 8.66 28.54 -4.29
CA THR A 240 9.86 27.74 -4.48
C THR A 240 10.15 26.88 -3.26
N VAL A 241 10.98 25.86 -3.39
CA VAL A 241 11.32 24.95 -2.28
C VAL A 241 12.83 24.81 -2.17
N ASN A 242 13.35 25.00 -0.98
CA ASN A 242 14.73 24.69 -0.66
C ASN A 242 14.74 23.34 0.08
N PHE A 243 15.32 22.31 -0.55
CA PHE A 243 15.28 20.94 -0.05
C PHE A 243 16.42 20.63 0.91
N ARG A 244 16.09 19.80 1.91
CA ARG A 244 17.03 19.08 2.76
C ARG A 244 16.85 17.57 2.55
N ASN A 245 17.95 16.84 2.56
CA ASN A 245 17.92 15.38 2.50
C ASN A 245 17.71 14.75 3.88
N SER A 246 16.97 13.65 3.86
CA SER A 246 16.87 12.69 4.95
C SER A 246 17.22 11.29 4.43
N ARG A 247 18.07 10.54 5.12
CA ARG A 247 18.42 9.16 4.75
C ARG A 247 17.35 8.13 5.12
N GLY A 248 16.21 8.56 5.65
CA GLY A 248 15.13 7.66 6.04
C GLY A 248 13.88 8.40 6.44
N TRP A 249 12.79 7.66 6.65
CA TRP A 249 11.46 8.25 6.86
C TRP A 249 11.22 8.64 8.32
N ALA A 250 11.50 7.75 9.27
CA ALA A 250 11.15 7.97 10.66
C ALA A 250 12.03 7.19 11.64
N GLY A 251 12.24 7.74 12.81
CA GLY A 251 12.87 7.05 13.94
C GLY A 251 12.54 7.75 15.25
N ARG A 252 12.34 6.95 16.31
CA ARG A 252 12.17 7.42 17.68
C ARG A 252 13.44 7.13 18.47
N LEU A 253 13.78 8.02 19.38
CA LEU A 253 14.84 7.78 20.37
C LEU A 253 14.18 7.41 21.71
N GLY A 254 14.15 6.11 22.03
CA GLY A 254 13.43 5.60 23.19
C GLY A 254 11.92 5.83 23.08
N ASN A 255 11.25 6.14 24.18
CA ASN A 255 9.80 6.44 24.23
C ASN A 255 9.45 7.88 23.86
N SER A 256 10.36 8.62 23.24
CA SER A 256 10.17 10.01 22.88
C SER A 256 9.40 10.14 21.55
N THR A 257 9.11 11.40 21.16
CA THR A 257 8.57 11.79 19.86
C THR A 257 9.49 11.40 18.70
N PHE A 258 9.01 11.47 17.46
CA PHE A 258 9.84 11.24 16.28
C PHE A 258 10.97 12.27 16.19
N ARG A 259 12.23 11.83 16.21
CA ARG A 259 13.42 12.70 16.18
C ARG A 259 14.34 12.44 14.99
N LEU A 260 14.25 11.28 14.36
CA LEU A 260 15.09 10.88 13.23
C LEU A 260 14.31 10.83 11.94
N GLY A 261 15.01 10.93 10.83
CA GLY A 261 14.46 10.83 9.50
C GLY A 261 13.61 12.05 9.10
N LEU A 262 12.85 11.90 8.01
CA LEU A 262 11.96 12.93 7.47
C LEU A 262 10.98 13.45 8.52
N LEU A 263 10.32 12.56 9.25
CA LEU A 263 9.38 12.94 10.30
C LEU A 263 10.06 13.71 11.43
N GLY A 264 11.31 13.37 11.77
CA GLY A 264 12.10 14.12 12.75
C GLY A 264 12.42 15.55 12.28
N ILE A 265 12.76 15.74 11.01
CA ILE A 265 12.99 17.07 10.41
C ILE A 265 11.72 17.93 10.52
N ILE A 266 10.56 17.36 10.20
CA ILE A 266 9.26 18.04 10.30
C ILE A 266 8.95 18.41 11.76
N MET A 267 9.17 17.49 12.70
CA MET A 267 8.93 17.72 14.14
C MET A 267 9.80 18.84 14.72
N ARG A 268 11.06 18.91 14.31
CA ARG A 268 11.98 19.98 14.75
C ARG A 268 11.74 21.32 14.07
N ASN A 269 10.70 21.44 13.24
CA ASN A 269 10.40 22.65 12.46
C ASN A 269 11.52 23.05 11.48
N GLU A 270 12.31 22.12 10.99
CA GLU A 270 13.36 22.38 10.02
C GLU A 270 12.85 22.34 8.58
N ALA A 271 11.69 21.74 8.34
CA ALA A 271 10.97 21.77 7.07
C ALA A 271 9.50 22.14 7.26
N ASP A 272 8.95 22.81 6.26
CA ASP A 272 7.55 23.19 6.18
C ASP A 272 6.73 22.18 5.38
N ILE A 273 7.34 21.53 4.39
CA ILE A 273 6.71 20.57 3.52
C ILE A 273 7.63 19.37 3.25
N ALA A 274 7.05 18.19 3.14
CA ALA A 274 7.76 17.00 2.69
C ALA A 274 7.51 16.76 1.20
N ALA A 275 8.57 16.45 0.45
CA ALA A 275 8.49 16.01 -0.94
C ALA A 275 8.43 14.48 -1.06
N SER A 276 8.25 13.77 0.04
CA SER A 276 8.11 12.31 0.08
C SER A 276 6.91 11.92 0.92
N GLY A 277 6.15 10.93 0.46
CA GLY A 277 5.08 10.35 1.25
C GLY A 277 5.60 9.50 2.41
N ALA A 278 4.76 9.20 3.35
CA ALA A 278 5.05 8.28 4.43
C ALA A 278 3.84 7.38 4.73
N PHE A 279 4.10 6.16 5.20
CA PHE A 279 3.05 5.20 5.51
C PHE A 279 2.07 5.70 6.55
N ASN A 280 0.81 5.33 6.36
CA ASN A 280 -0.29 5.64 7.27
C ASN A 280 -0.22 4.69 8.50
N ARG A 281 0.47 5.12 9.55
CA ARG A 281 0.65 4.35 10.78
C ARG A 281 -0.05 5.01 11.95
N ILE A 282 -0.77 4.24 12.76
CA ILE A 282 -1.53 4.72 13.93
C ILE A 282 -0.66 5.55 14.87
N ASN A 283 0.59 5.17 15.08
CA ASN A 283 1.53 5.87 15.97
C ASN A 283 1.94 7.26 15.48
N ARG A 284 1.57 7.65 14.24
CA ARG A 284 1.88 8.98 13.66
C ARG A 284 0.75 9.99 13.84
N PHE A 285 -0.51 9.54 14.02
CA PHE A 285 -1.67 10.43 14.15
C PHE A 285 -1.63 11.37 15.35
N ALA A 286 -0.90 11.00 16.40
CA ALA A 286 -0.74 11.87 17.56
C ALA A 286 0.05 13.15 17.26
N GLU A 287 1.05 13.06 16.37
CA GLU A 287 2.04 14.11 16.12
C GLU A 287 1.91 14.77 14.74
N PHE A 288 1.27 14.08 13.80
CA PHE A 288 1.17 14.53 12.40
C PHE A 288 -0.27 14.59 11.92
N ASP A 289 -0.50 15.53 10.99
CA ASP A 289 -1.72 15.58 10.19
C ASP A 289 -1.49 14.86 8.87
N ILE A 290 -2.37 13.93 8.56
CA ILE A 290 -2.41 13.21 7.29
C ILE A 290 -3.33 13.97 6.36
N ILE A 291 -2.80 14.41 5.22
CA ILE A 291 -3.55 15.26 4.29
C ILE A 291 -4.38 14.43 3.33
N HIS A 292 -3.72 13.58 2.56
CA HIS A 292 -4.36 12.81 1.49
C HIS A 292 -3.55 11.55 1.17
N GLN A 293 -4.25 10.51 0.71
CA GLN A 293 -3.62 9.33 0.13
C GLN A 293 -2.98 9.74 -1.19
N SER A 294 -1.71 9.44 -1.35
CA SER A 294 -0.93 9.86 -2.52
C SER A 294 -0.34 8.68 -3.29
N TRP A 295 -0.06 7.57 -2.64
CA TRP A 295 0.56 6.41 -3.27
C TRP A 295 0.07 5.11 -2.64
N LYS A 296 -0.14 4.09 -3.48
CA LYS A 296 -0.42 2.73 -3.06
C LYS A 296 0.88 1.93 -3.19
N PHE A 297 1.47 1.58 -2.07
CA PHE A 297 2.71 0.84 -2.01
C PHE A 297 2.40 -0.66 -2.06
N GLU A 298 2.66 -1.27 -3.19
CA GLU A 298 2.45 -2.69 -3.45
C GLU A 298 3.77 -3.39 -3.63
N THR A 299 3.97 -4.47 -2.89
CA THR A 299 5.20 -5.27 -2.94
C THR A 299 4.90 -6.71 -3.27
N ALA A 300 5.79 -7.34 -4.01
CA ALA A 300 5.68 -8.73 -4.38
C ALA A 300 7.05 -9.39 -4.52
N PHE A 301 7.06 -10.71 -4.42
CA PHE A 301 8.16 -11.51 -4.93
C PHE A 301 8.03 -11.62 -6.44
N LEU A 302 9.05 -11.20 -7.15
CA LEU A 302 9.22 -11.42 -8.58
C LEU A 302 10.21 -12.56 -8.78
N TYR A 303 9.86 -13.55 -9.59
CA TYR A 303 10.76 -14.64 -9.97
C TYR A 303 10.46 -15.09 -11.40
N ARG A 304 11.49 -15.57 -12.11
CA ARG A 304 11.29 -16.18 -13.42
C ARG A 304 11.00 -17.68 -13.23
N TYR A 305 9.91 -18.12 -13.84
CA TYR A 305 9.58 -19.53 -13.90
C TYR A 305 10.57 -20.27 -14.80
N THR A 306 11.18 -21.33 -14.30
CA THR A 306 12.07 -22.21 -15.02
C THR A 306 11.63 -23.65 -14.82
N ALA A 307 11.86 -24.51 -15.81
CA ALA A 307 11.45 -25.93 -15.74
C ALA A 307 12.02 -26.67 -14.51
N ASP A 308 13.14 -26.19 -13.96
CA ASP A 308 13.74 -26.76 -12.75
C ASP A 308 12.90 -26.51 -11.48
N LEU A 309 11.99 -25.55 -11.50
CA LEU A 309 11.06 -25.30 -10.40
C LEU A 309 9.94 -26.35 -10.31
N ASP A 310 9.68 -27.05 -11.40
CA ASP A 310 8.70 -28.14 -11.46
C ASP A 310 9.20 -29.45 -10.82
N THR A 311 10.46 -29.54 -10.44
CA THR A 311 11.04 -30.80 -9.86
C THR A 311 10.41 -31.19 -8.52
N HIS A 312 9.70 -30.31 -7.85
CA HIS A 312 8.81 -30.65 -6.73
C HIS A 312 7.35 -30.83 -7.16
N GLY A 313 7.00 -30.48 -8.36
CA GLY A 313 5.69 -30.68 -8.96
C GLY A 313 5.67 -31.99 -9.75
N LYS A 314 4.64 -32.69 -9.62
CA LYS A 314 4.25 -33.97 -10.20
C LYS A 314 4.33 -34.08 -11.74
N SER A 315 4.98 -33.17 -12.45
CA SER A 315 4.89 -33.03 -13.91
C SER A 315 5.79 -33.93 -14.72
N GLY A 316 6.36 -34.96 -14.26
CA GLY A 316 7.09 -35.94 -15.03
C GLY A 316 6.68 -37.40 -14.74
N ASN A 317 5.77 -37.59 -13.82
CA ASN A 317 5.40 -38.94 -13.42
C ASN A 317 4.27 -39.47 -14.30
N PHE A 318 4.60 -40.37 -15.27
CA PHE A 318 3.61 -41.19 -15.99
C PHE A 318 2.69 -41.99 -15.07
N LEU A 319 2.99 -42.05 -13.77
CA LEU A 319 2.13 -42.65 -12.74
C LEU A 319 1.06 -41.69 -12.20
N SER A 320 1.19 -40.38 -12.45
CA SER A 320 0.28 -39.31 -11.96
C SER A 320 -1.19 -39.44 -12.41
N PRO A 321 -1.53 -40.01 -13.60
CA PRO A 321 -2.93 -40.12 -14.04
C PRO A 321 -3.83 -40.92 -13.10
N PHE A 322 -3.26 -41.85 -12.34
CA PHE A 322 -4.01 -42.63 -11.35
C PHE A 322 -3.50 -42.35 -9.94
N SER A 323 -4.41 -42.33 -8.99
CA SER A 323 -4.05 -42.30 -7.57
C SER A 323 -3.43 -43.67 -7.15
N ASP A 324 -2.64 -43.68 -6.08
CA ASP A 324 -2.01 -44.92 -5.55
C ASP A 324 -3.03 -46.02 -5.27
N ARG A 325 -4.25 -45.64 -4.87
CA ARG A 325 -5.35 -46.58 -4.65
C ARG A 325 -5.82 -47.23 -5.96
N VAL A 326 -5.94 -46.44 -7.03
CA VAL A 326 -6.36 -46.95 -8.35
C VAL A 326 -5.30 -47.88 -8.93
N TRP A 327 -4.01 -47.54 -8.79
CA TRP A 327 -2.91 -48.41 -9.16
C TRP A 327 -2.97 -49.75 -8.40
N SER A 328 -3.13 -49.70 -7.08
CA SER A 328 -3.23 -50.88 -6.24
C SER A 328 -4.42 -51.76 -6.62
N PHE A 329 -5.60 -51.18 -6.84
CA PHE A 329 -6.79 -51.93 -7.29
C PHE A 329 -6.63 -52.49 -8.69
N SER A 330 -6.00 -51.78 -9.62
CA SER A 330 -5.75 -52.27 -10.97
C SER A 330 -4.82 -53.50 -10.98
N LEU A 331 -3.72 -53.46 -10.21
CA LEU A 331 -2.79 -54.56 -10.07
C LEU A 331 -3.47 -55.77 -9.40
N LEU A 332 -4.28 -55.55 -8.37
CA LEU A 332 -5.03 -56.60 -7.69
C LEU A 332 -6.06 -57.24 -8.62
N THR A 333 -6.73 -56.43 -9.45
CA THR A 333 -7.68 -56.94 -10.45
C THR A 333 -6.98 -57.80 -11.51
N LEU A 334 -5.82 -57.37 -12.03
CA LEU A 334 -5.03 -58.16 -12.99
C LEU A 334 -4.55 -59.47 -12.38
N ALA A 335 -4.10 -59.43 -11.11
CA ALA A 335 -3.74 -60.63 -10.38
C ALA A 335 -4.93 -61.60 -10.24
N ALA A 336 -6.12 -61.08 -9.92
CA ALA A 336 -7.35 -61.88 -9.83
C ALA A 336 -7.71 -62.51 -11.17
N PHE A 337 -7.64 -61.80 -12.29
CA PHE A 337 -7.85 -62.36 -13.62
C PHE A 337 -6.87 -63.49 -13.94
N SER A 338 -5.59 -63.28 -13.64
CA SER A 338 -4.56 -64.35 -13.83
C SER A 338 -4.86 -65.58 -13.00
N ILE A 339 -5.22 -65.45 -11.75
CA ILE A 339 -5.55 -66.56 -10.85
C ILE A 339 -6.78 -67.30 -11.36
N ILE A 340 -7.85 -66.57 -11.73
CA ILE A 340 -9.08 -67.23 -12.24
C ILE A 340 -8.79 -68.00 -13.54
N TRP A 341 -7.98 -67.40 -14.43
CA TRP A 341 -7.58 -68.10 -15.67
C TRP A 341 -6.83 -69.42 -15.37
N ILE A 342 -5.83 -69.35 -14.51
CA ILE A 342 -5.07 -70.53 -14.08
C ILE A 342 -6.01 -71.57 -13.45
N LEU A 343 -6.97 -71.17 -12.61
CA LEU A 343 -7.94 -72.10 -12.00
C LEU A 343 -8.82 -72.78 -13.05
N PHE A 344 -9.31 -72.05 -14.06
CA PHE A 344 -10.07 -72.66 -15.16
C PHE A 344 -9.25 -73.70 -15.87
N GLU A 345 -7.98 -73.52 -16.19
CA GLU A 345 -7.13 -74.50 -16.84
C GLU A 345 -6.85 -75.75 -15.96
N ILE A 346 -6.66 -75.50 -14.67
CA ILE A 346 -6.48 -76.63 -13.73
C ILE A 346 -7.75 -77.50 -13.65
N ILE A 347 -8.92 -76.85 -13.66
CA ILE A 347 -10.21 -77.53 -13.62
C ILE A 347 -10.42 -78.29 -14.91
N ASP A 348 -10.22 -77.67 -16.07
CA ASP A 348 -10.35 -78.35 -17.37
C ASP A 348 -9.39 -79.52 -17.53
N SER A 349 -8.14 -79.41 -17.10
CA SER A 349 -7.17 -80.52 -17.13
C SER A 349 -7.60 -81.64 -16.25
N LYS A 350 -8.23 -81.41 -15.08
CA LYS A 350 -8.77 -82.48 -14.21
C LYS A 350 -10.01 -83.14 -14.79
N PHE A 351 -10.91 -82.40 -15.46
CA PHE A 351 -12.10 -82.93 -16.11
C PHE A 351 -11.72 -83.81 -17.33
N LEU A 352 -10.76 -83.40 -18.17
CA LEU A 352 -10.24 -84.14 -19.28
C LEU A 352 -9.57 -85.47 -18.82
N HIS A 353 -8.81 -85.43 -17.73
CA HIS A 353 -8.25 -86.64 -17.14
C HIS A 353 -9.32 -87.63 -16.57
N ARG A 354 -10.43 -87.11 -16.09
CA ARG A 354 -11.56 -87.92 -15.57
C ARG A 354 -12.39 -88.53 -16.70
N GLY A 355 -12.54 -87.83 -17.82
CA GLY A 355 -13.21 -88.31 -19.05
C GLY A 355 -12.44 -89.42 -19.75
N ASN A 356 -11.13 -89.36 -19.82
CA ASN A 356 -10.27 -90.40 -20.43
C ASN A 356 -10.14 -91.66 -19.61
N ASN A 357 -10.43 -91.65 -18.34
CA ASN A 357 -10.46 -92.86 -17.51
C ASN A 357 -11.76 -93.66 -17.64
N SER A 358 -12.80 -93.12 -18.31
CA SER A 358 -14.10 -93.79 -18.53
C SER A 358 -14.21 -94.47 -19.91
N GLN A 359 -13.24 -94.30 -20.82
CA GLN A 359 -13.23 -94.90 -22.17
C GLN A 359 -12.02 -95.73 -22.46
N LYS A 360 -11.56 -96.52 -21.49
CA LYS A 360 -10.62 -97.62 -21.74
C LYS A 360 -11.35 -98.94 -21.75
N GLN A 361 -12.13 -99.24 -22.81
CA GLN A 361 -12.43 -100.58 -23.29
C GLN A 361 -12.69 -100.51 -24.80
N GLU A 362 -11.90 -101.37 -25.50
CA GLU A 362 -11.99 -101.72 -26.91
C GLU A 362 -11.26 -100.88 -27.95
N GLY A 363 -10.25 -101.47 -28.57
CA GLY A 363 -9.71 -101.14 -29.88
C GLY A 363 -8.19 -101.13 -29.98
N SER A 364 -7.58 -102.34 -30.03
CA SER A 364 -6.20 -102.58 -30.46
C SER A 364 -6.06 -102.22 -31.95
N SER A 365 -5.23 -101.26 -32.32
CA SER A 365 -4.54 -101.11 -33.61
C SER A 365 -4.10 -99.68 -33.97
N GLN A 366 -3.65 -98.91 -33.03
CA GLN A 366 -3.01 -97.58 -33.33
C GLN A 366 -1.93 -97.19 -32.33
N LYS A 367 -1.09 -98.26 -31.98
CA LYS A 367 -0.06 -98.06 -30.96
C LYS A 367 1.26 -97.43 -31.44
N ILE A 368 1.43 -97.07 -32.71
CA ILE A 368 2.75 -96.57 -33.20
C ILE A 368 2.77 -95.05 -33.46
N GLU A 369 1.67 -94.40 -33.72
CA GLU A 369 1.66 -92.95 -33.90
C GLU A 369 1.48 -92.17 -32.59
N ASP A 370 0.87 -92.82 -31.59
CA ASP A 370 0.68 -92.17 -30.27
C ASP A 370 1.95 -92.07 -29.41
N GLU A 371 2.93 -92.98 -29.64
CA GLU A 371 4.23 -92.94 -28.93
C GLU A 371 5.18 -91.84 -29.45
N LEU A 372 5.00 -91.33 -30.70
CA LEU A 372 5.80 -90.24 -31.23
C LEU A 372 5.26 -88.85 -30.78
N ASN A 373 4.00 -88.79 -30.49
CA ASN A 373 3.38 -87.53 -29.98
C ASN A 373 3.44 -87.44 -28.43
N ALA A 374 3.67 -88.50 -27.73
CA ALA A 374 3.83 -88.51 -26.26
C ALA A 374 5.20 -88.03 -25.75
N LYS A 375 6.16 -87.73 -26.68
CA LYS A 375 7.47 -87.12 -26.34
C LYS A 375 7.50 -85.61 -26.44
N LYS A 376 6.40 -84.88 -26.82
CA LYS A 376 6.28 -83.45 -26.55
C LYS A 376 5.90 -83.33 -25.09
N GLY A 377 6.89 -83.00 -24.26
CA GLY A 377 6.80 -82.92 -22.82
C GLY A 377 5.56 -82.16 -22.37
N LYS A 378 4.79 -82.75 -21.43
CA LYS A 378 3.74 -82.04 -20.70
C LYS A 378 4.31 -80.74 -20.18
N PRO A 379 3.78 -79.53 -20.53
CA PRO A 379 4.27 -78.30 -19.99
C PRO A 379 4.20 -78.41 -18.46
N CYS A 380 5.30 -78.13 -17.80
CA CYS A 380 5.34 -78.03 -16.35
C CYS A 380 4.31 -77.00 -15.89
N ILE A 381 3.51 -77.35 -14.88
CA ILE A 381 2.46 -76.45 -14.31
C ILE A 381 3.02 -75.02 -14.06
N LYS A 382 4.28 -74.91 -13.68
CA LYS A 382 4.98 -73.60 -13.51
C LYS A 382 5.09 -72.81 -14.81
N THR A 383 5.37 -73.45 -15.95
CA THR A 383 5.50 -72.79 -17.25
C THR A 383 4.16 -72.27 -17.70
N THR A 384 3.08 -73.01 -17.50
CA THR A 384 1.71 -72.55 -17.81
C THR A 384 1.26 -71.41 -16.97
N CYS A 385 1.55 -71.35 -15.65
CA CYS A 385 1.21 -70.28 -14.78
C CYS A 385 1.90 -68.95 -15.20
N ILE A 386 3.19 -69.02 -15.50
CA ILE A 386 3.95 -67.81 -15.95
C ILE A 386 3.40 -67.27 -17.28
N GLU A 387 3.08 -68.21 -18.19
CA GLU A 387 2.53 -67.86 -19.50
C GLU A 387 1.17 -67.11 -19.38
N ARG A 388 0.26 -67.59 -18.49
CA ARG A 388 -1.04 -66.89 -18.25
C ARG A 388 -0.89 -65.57 -17.58
N ILE A 389 0.03 -65.38 -16.65
CA ILE A 389 0.36 -64.11 -16.06
C ILE A 389 0.86 -63.13 -17.15
N LEU A 390 1.77 -63.63 -18.02
CA LEU A 390 2.31 -62.84 -19.12
C LEU A 390 1.24 -62.44 -20.14
N GLN A 391 0.34 -63.39 -20.49
CA GLN A 391 -0.79 -63.10 -21.38
C GLN A 391 -1.79 -62.11 -20.79
N THR A 392 -2.08 -62.19 -19.48
CA THR A 392 -2.93 -61.21 -18.80
C THR A 392 -2.30 -59.81 -18.83
N PHE A 393 -0.99 -59.75 -18.60
CA PHE A 393 -0.23 -58.50 -18.70
C PHE A 393 -0.21 -57.96 -20.15
N GLY A 394 0.01 -58.86 -21.15
CA GLY A 394 -0.05 -58.52 -22.56
C GLY A 394 -1.41 -57.98 -22.98
N ALA A 395 -2.51 -58.56 -22.49
CA ALA A 395 -3.87 -58.08 -22.71
C ALA A 395 -4.07 -56.67 -22.11
N CYS A 396 -3.47 -56.38 -20.96
CA CYS A 396 -3.48 -55.05 -20.38
C CYS A 396 -2.74 -54.02 -21.26
N CYS A 397 -1.64 -54.44 -21.89
CA CYS A 397 -0.87 -53.67 -22.86
C CYS A 397 -1.51 -53.63 -24.28
N GLN A 398 -2.76 -54.09 -24.41
CA GLN A 398 -3.50 -54.19 -25.68
C GLN A 398 -2.84 -55.09 -26.72
N GLN A 399 -2.04 -56.06 -26.31
CA GLN A 399 -1.50 -57.09 -27.18
C GLN A 399 -2.54 -58.18 -27.35
N GLY A 400 -2.66 -58.70 -28.57
CA GLY A 400 -3.52 -59.85 -28.87
C GLY A 400 -3.08 -61.11 -28.14
N LEU A 401 -3.98 -62.09 -28.04
CA LEU A 401 -3.70 -63.41 -27.45
C LEU A 401 -3.43 -64.39 -28.54
N ASP A 402 -2.31 -65.11 -28.43
CA ASP A 402 -1.96 -66.20 -29.31
C ASP A 402 -1.46 -67.41 -28.45
N PRO A 403 -2.07 -68.60 -28.54
CA PRO A 403 -3.27 -68.94 -29.28
C PRO A 403 -4.59 -68.51 -28.61
N ASN A 404 -5.66 -68.34 -29.40
CA ASN A 404 -7.00 -68.03 -28.90
C ASN A 404 -7.52 -69.16 -27.99
N PRO A 405 -8.07 -68.86 -26.82
CA PRO A 405 -8.62 -69.87 -25.92
C PRO A 405 -9.79 -70.59 -26.55
N GLN A 406 -9.82 -71.91 -26.43
CA GLN A 406 -10.88 -72.75 -27.02
C GLN A 406 -12.14 -72.76 -26.14
N ASP A 407 -11.99 -72.71 -24.84
CA ASP A 407 -13.09 -72.89 -23.89
C ASP A 407 -13.96 -71.64 -23.77
N ARG A 408 -15.28 -71.83 -23.74
CA ARG A 408 -16.26 -70.73 -23.69
C ARG A 408 -16.09 -69.85 -22.42
N SER A 409 -15.81 -70.48 -21.26
CA SER A 409 -15.61 -69.80 -19.99
C SER A 409 -14.38 -68.87 -20.02
N VAL A 410 -13.28 -69.39 -20.59
CA VAL A 410 -12.05 -68.65 -20.74
C VAL A 410 -12.22 -67.51 -21.75
N ARG A 411 -12.98 -67.69 -22.83
CA ARG A 411 -13.31 -66.63 -23.81
C ARG A 411 -14.08 -65.46 -23.14
N PHE A 412 -15.05 -65.81 -22.29
CA PHE A 412 -15.79 -64.76 -21.54
C PHE A 412 -14.88 -64.02 -20.56
N LEU A 413 -14.00 -64.76 -19.84
CA LEU A 413 -13.02 -64.12 -18.95
C LEU A 413 -12.08 -63.18 -19.70
N VAL A 414 -11.56 -63.61 -20.85
CA VAL A 414 -10.69 -62.79 -21.70
C VAL A 414 -11.43 -61.59 -22.26
N MET A 415 -12.68 -61.73 -22.66
CA MET A 415 -13.49 -60.61 -23.14
C MET A 415 -13.68 -59.57 -22.03
N THR A 416 -13.95 -59.97 -20.78
CA THR A 416 -14.08 -59.03 -19.65
C THR A 416 -12.74 -58.39 -19.30
N LEU A 417 -11.62 -59.13 -19.42
CA LEU A 417 -10.28 -58.57 -19.25
C LEU A 417 -9.96 -57.48 -20.31
N PHE A 418 -10.26 -57.77 -21.58
CA PHE A 418 -10.06 -56.75 -22.64
C PHE A 418 -10.95 -55.52 -22.46
N LEU A 419 -12.20 -55.71 -22.04
CA LEU A 419 -13.09 -54.57 -21.75
C LEU A 419 -12.55 -53.72 -20.59
N PHE A 420 -12.11 -54.37 -19.51
CA PHE A 420 -11.45 -53.67 -18.40
C PHE A 420 -10.19 -52.92 -18.86
N SER A 421 -9.32 -53.61 -19.62
CA SER A 421 -8.11 -53.02 -20.16
C SER A 421 -8.39 -51.80 -21.08
N LEU A 422 -9.41 -51.91 -21.95
CA LEU A 422 -9.82 -50.83 -22.84
C LEU A 422 -10.26 -49.60 -22.06
N VAL A 423 -11.08 -49.76 -21.02
CA VAL A 423 -11.54 -48.66 -20.18
C VAL A 423 -10.38 -48.00 -19.46
N MET A 424 -9.50 -48.78 -18.85
CA MET A 424 -8.33 -48.28 -18.13
C MET A 424 -7.37 -47.54 -19.06
N TYR A 425 -7.11 -48.07 -20.25
CA TYR A 425 -6.25 -47.47 -21.25
C TYR A 425 -6.80 -46.12 -21.74
N ASN A 426 -8.09 -46.04 -22.08
CA ASN A 426 -8.71 -44.80 -22.55
C ASN A 426 -8.67 -43.73 -21.47
N TYR A 427 -8.93 -44.12 -20.21
CA TYR A 427 -8.85 -43.16 -19.11
C TYR A 427 -7.41 -42.69 -18.86
N TYR A 428 -6.45 -43.61 -18.90
CA TYR A 428 -5.03 -43.26 -18.75
C TYR A 428 -4.55 -42.32 -19.84
N THR A 429 -4.79 -42.66 -21.12
CA THR A 429 -4.35 -41.85 -22.25
C THR A 429 -5.02 -40.46 -22.26
N SER A 430 -6.33 -40.40 -21.99
CA SER A 430 -7.05 -39.14 -21.86
C SER A 430 -6.50 -38.27 -20.73
N SER A 431 -6.19 -38.86 -19.59
CA SER A 431 -5.63 -38.15 -18.43
C SER A 431 -4.20 -37.66 -18.70
N VAL A 432 -3.36 -38.49 -19.36
CA VAL A 432 -1.99 -38.08 -19.77
C VAL A 432 -2.07 -36.90 -20.77
N VAL A 433 -2.91 -37.01 -21.81
CA VAL A 433 -3.06 -35.94 -22.81
C VAL A 433 -3.64 -34.69 -22.16
N GLY A 434 -4.66 -34.83 -21.30
CA GLY A 434 -5.22 -33.73 -20.55
C GLY A 434 -4.20 -33.07 -19.65
N GLY A 435 -3.36 -33.85 -18.96
CA GLY A 435 -2.27 -33.34 -18.13
C GLY A 435 -1.20 -32.59 -18.92
N LEU A 436 -0.81 -33.14 -20.09
CA LEU A 436 0.17 -32.49 -20.97
C LEU A 436 -0.36 -31.18 -21.61
N LEU A 437 -1.66 -31.15 -21.96
CA LEU A 437 -2.30 -29.95 -22.53
C LEU A 437 -2.69 -28.91 -21.45
N SER A 438 -2.93 -29.37 -20.22
CA SER A 438 -3.33 -28.54 -19.07
C SER A 438 -2.15 -28.19 -18.16
N SER A 439 -0.91 -28.41 -18.56
CA SER A 439 0.25 -27.95 -17.81
C SER A 439 0.23 -26.41 -17.77
N SER A 440 -0.59 -25.86 -16.87
CA SER A 440 -0.39 -24.50 -16.41
C SER A 440 0.91 -24.53 -15.62
N ASP A 441 1.87 -23.75 -16.06
CA ASP A 441 3.10 -23.44 -15.33
C ASP A 441 2.73 -22.93 -13.95
N GLN A 442 2.63 -23.82 -12.98
CA GLN A 442 2.27 -23.49 -11.61
C GLN A 442 3.55 -23.48 -10.77
N GLY A 443 4.30 -22.38 -10.93
CA GLY A 443 5.32 -22.06 -9.94
C GLY A 443 4.69 -21.71 -8.59
N PRO A 444 5.51 -21.42 -7.55
CA PRO A 444 5.04 -20.97 -6.24
C PRO A 444 4.08 -19.76 -6.36
N ALA A 445 2.87 -19.90 -5.83
CA ALA A 445 1.83 -18.86 -5.88
C ALA A 445 1.63 -18.16 -4.54
N THR A 446 2.20 -18.69 -3.46
CA THR A 446 2.09 -18.13 -2.11
C THR A 446 3.47 -17.92 -1.48
N VAL A 447 3.55 -17.04 -0.48
CA VAL A 447 4.79 -16.78 0.27
C VAL A 447 5.32 -18.04 0.95
N ASP A 448 4.42 -18.90 1.45
CA ASP A 448 4.81 -20.16 2.08
C ASP A 448 5.39 -21.15 1.05
N GLU A 449 4.83 -21.20 -0.16
CA GLU A 449 5.37 -22.01 -1.26
C GLU A 449 6.72 -21.47 -1.76
N ILE A 450 6.91 -20.15 -1.84
CA ILE A 450 8.22 -19.54 -2.12
C ILE A 450 9.23 -19.95 -1.04
N THR A 451 8.80 -19.93 0.23
CA THR A 451 9.65 -20.33 1.35
C THR A 451 10.06 -21.81 1.25
N ASP A 452 9.20 -22.66 0.73
CA ASP A 452 9.46 -24.09 0.54
C ASP A 452 10.18 -24.42 -0.78
N SER A 453 10.13 -23.54 -1.77
CA SER A 453 10.76 -23.71 -3.08
C SER A 453 12.30 -23.71 -2.99
N PRO A 454 13.01 -24.19 -4.02
CA PRO A 454 14.47 -24.10 -4.10
C PRO A 454 14.98 -22.67 -4.38
N LEU A 455 14.09 -21.71 -4.66
CA LEU A 455 14.45 -20.33 -4.97
C LEU A 455 15.27 -19.69 -3.84
N LYS A 456 16.33 -18.99 -4.21
CA LYS A 456 17.05 -18.08 -3.31
C LYS A 456 16.32 -16.75 -3.26
N ILE A 457 16.21 -16.15 -2.07
CA ILE A 457 15.41 -14.95 -1.86
C ILE A 457 16.31 -13.77 -1.57
N SER A 458 16.05 -12.64 -2.22
CA SER A 458 16.66 -11.35 -1.90
C SER A 458 15.57 -10.28 -1.79
N PHE A 459 15.87 -9.19 -1.11
CA PHE A 459 14.95 -8.09 -0.85
C PHE A 459 15.57 -6.78 -1.31
N GLU A 460 14.74 -5.86 -1.74
CA GLU A 460 15.17 -4.51 -2.04
C GLU A 460 15.72 -3.83 -0.78
N ASP A 461 16.85 -3.12 -0.89
CA ASP A 461 17.49 -2.44 0.25
C ASP A 461 16.75 -1.16 0.63
N ILE A 462 15.55 -1.31 1.14
CA ILE A 462 14.74 -0.23 1.71
C ILE A 462 14.57 -0.45 3.21
N GLY A 463 14.65 0.63 3.98
CA GLY A 463 14.56 0.58 5.44
C GLY A 463 13.29 -0.10 5.99
N TYR A 464 12.20 -0.12 5.23
CA TYR A 464 10.94 -0.75 5.62
C TYR A 464 11.06 -2.27 5.78
N TYR A 465 11.81 -2.97 4.92
CA TYR A 465 12.01 -4.42 5.06
C TYR A 465 12.83 -4.78 6.31
N LYS A 466 13.84 -3.97 6.62
CA LYS A 466 14.65 -4.16 7.85
C LYS A 466 13.80 -4.01 9.11
N VAL A 467 12.82 -3.09 9.09
CA VAL A 467 11.85 -2.91 10.18
C VAL A 467 10.86 -4.06 10.22
N LEU A 468 10.32 -4.49 9.07
CA LEU A 468 9.39 -5.62 8.97
C LEU A 468 9.97 -6.87 9.61
N PHE A 469 11.20 -7.24 9.27
CA PHE A 469 11.85 -8.44 9.81
C PHE A 469 12.16 -8.35 11.30
N ARG A 470 12.36 -7.15 11.83
CA ARG A 470 12.61 -6.94 13.27
C ARG A 470 11.33 -6.97 14.11
N GLU A 471 10.23 -6.45 13.58
CA GLU A 471 9.02 -6.17 14.35
C GLU A 471 7.87 -7.14 14.03
N SER A 472 7.96 -7.92 12.96
CA SER A 472 6.88 -8.82 12.55
C SER A 472 6.75 -10.01 13.49
N GLN A 473 5.52 -10.26 13.94
CA GLN A 473 5.13 -11.46 14.69
C GLN A 473 4.39 -12.48 13.79
N ASN A 474 4.36 -12.26 12.48
CA ASN A 474 3.69 -13.15 11.54
C ASN A 474 4.49 -14.44 11.38
N ARG A 475 3.81 -15.59 11.55
CA ARG A 475 4.40 -16.93 11.48
C ARG A 475 5.07 -17.21 10.13
N SER A 476 4.46 -16.79 9.02
CA SER A 476 5.01 -16.99 7.67
C SER A 476 6.32 -16.21 7.47
N ILE A 477 6.39 -14.97 8.00
CA ILE A 477 7.61 -14.14 7.93
C ILE A 477 8.72 -14.74 8.81
N THR A 478 8.39 -15.20 10.02
CA THR A 478 9.37 -15.85 10.90
C THR A 478 9.94 -17.10 10.25
N ARG A 479 9.08 -17.95 9.67
CA ARG A 479 9.49 -19.16 8.94
C ARG A 479 10.38 -18.85 7.73
N LEU A 480 10.05 -17.81 6.98
CA LEU A 480 10.86 -17.35 5.85
C LEU A 480 12.24 -16.90 6.29
N ILE A 481 12.34 -16.13 7.38
CA ILE A 481 13.61 -15.66 7.96
C ILE A 481 14.45 -16.88 8.38
N GLU A 482 13.88 -17.79 9.16
CA GLU A 482 14.58 -18.98 9.66
C GLU A 482 15.08 -19.87 8.54
N LYS A 483 14.27 -20.12 7.51
CA LYS A 483 14.58 -21.07 6.44
C LYS A 483 15.48 -20.49 5.35
N LYS A 484 15.30 -19.20 5.01
CA LYS A 484 15.93 -18.59 3.84
C LYS A 484 17.02 -17.57 4.16
N LEU A 485 16.93 -16.88 5.28
CA LEU A 485 17.85 -15.79 5.64
C LEU A 485 18.92 -16.19 6.65
N SER A 486 18.74 -17.32 7.34
CA SER A 486 19.72 -17.82 8.32
C SER A 486 20.95 -18.49 7.70
N SER A 487 20.89 -18.88 6.42
CA SER A 487 22.02 -19.52 5.73
C SER A 487 23.07 -18.50 5.30
N LEU A 488 24.34 -18.78 5.62
CA LEU A 488 25.47 -17.99 5.12
C LEU A 488 25.53 -18.08 3.59
N ARG A 489 25.53 -16.92 2.93
CA ARG A 489 25.66 -16.82 1.48
C ARG A 489 27.12 -16.74 1.08
N SER A 490 27.43 -17.30 -0.08
CA SER A 490 28.73 -17.15 -0.72
C SER A 490 28.95 -15.70 -1.17
N THR A 491 30.19 -15.25 -1.19
CA THR A 491 30.58 -13.90 -1.65
C THR A 491 30.21 -13.61 -3.10
N ASN A 492 29.94 -14.65 -3.91
CA ASN A 492 29.54 -14.53 -5.32
C ASN A 492 28.03 -14.58 -5.53
N GLU A 493 27.22 -14.61 -4.47
CA GLU A 493 25.76 -14.63 -4.55
C GLU A 493 25.19 -13.24 -4.27
N LEU A 494 23.99 -12.98 -4.82
CA LEU A 494 23.26 -11.76 -4.55
C LEU A 494 23.06 -11.57 -3.03
N PRO A 495 23.39 -10.41 -2.45
CA PRO A 495 23.14 -10.12 -1.05
C PRO A 495 21.66 -10.27 -0.67
N ILE A 496 21.39 -10.46 0.65
CA ILE A 496 20.00 -10.51 1.14
C ILE A 496 19.26 -9.22 0.86
N PHE A 497 19.95 -8.09 0.99
CA PHE A 497 19.45 -6.77 0.61
C PHE A 497 20.31 -6.25 -0.52
N SER A 498 19.70 -5.93 -1.65
CA SER A 498 20.36 -5.45 -2.86
C SER A 498 19.47 -4.45 -3.60
N HIS A 499 20.09 -3.68 -4.48
CA HIS A 499 19.33 -2.81 -5.38
C HIS A 499 18.72 -3.63 -6.52
N ILE A 500 17.66 -3.10 -7.11
CA ILE A 500 16.91 -3.82 -8.14
C ILE A 500 17.75 -4.05 -9.39
N GLU A 501 18.59 -3.10 -9.74
CA GLU A 501 19.51 -3.18 -10.89
C GLU A 501 20.52 -4.34 -10.75
N GLU A 502 20.92 -4.65 -9.53
CA GLU A 502 21.78 -5.78 -9.21
C GLU A 502 21.01 -7.10 -9.22
N ALA A 503 19.74 -7.09 -8.83
CA ALA A 503 18.90 -8.27 -8.72
C ALA A 503 18.37 -8.77 -10.08
N VAL A 504 18.09 -7.86 -11.02
CA VAL A 504 17.47 -8.19 -12.32
C VAL A 504 18.26 -9.22 -13.14
N PRO A 505 19.61 -9.18 -13.27
CA PRO A 505 20.37 -10.22 -13.93
C PRO A 505 20.21 -11.62 -13.30
N TYR A 506 20.09 -11.70 -11.98
CA TYR A 506 19.84 -12.97 -11.28
C TYR A 506 18.41 -13.48 -11.50
N LEU A 507 17.42 -12.58 -11.55
CA LEU A 507 16.05 -12.94 -11.93
C LEU A 507 15.99 -13.50 -13.35
N LYS A 508 16.68 -12.88 -14.29
CA LYS A 508 16.76 -13.32 -15.69
C LYS A 508 17.30 -14.73 -15.82
N ASN A 509 18.32 -15.08 -15.06
CA ASN A 509 18.95 -16.40 -15.08
C ASN A 509 18.09 -17.49 -14.38
N GLY A 510 17.08 -17.09 -13.60
CA GLY A 510 16.25 -18.01 -12.82
C GLY A 510 16.90 -18.47 -11.51
N GLY A 511 16.15 -19.17 -10.68
CA GLY A 511 16.61 -19.68 -9.38
C GLY A 511 16.59 -18.67 -8.23
N PHE A 512 16.19 -17.41 -8.49
CA PHE A 512 16.04 -16.34 -7.50
C PHE A 512 14.62 -15.80 -7.47
N ALA A 513 14.18 -15.39 -6.28
CA ALA A 513 13.00 -14.56 -6.08
C ALA A 513 13.43 -13.27 -5.39
N PHE A 514 13.06 -12.14 -5.97
CA PHE A 514 13.38 -10.81 -5.47
C PHE A 514 12.13 -10.11 -4.99
N HIS A 515 12.11 -9.66 -3.74
CA HIS A 515 10.98 -8.95 -3.15
C HIS A 515 11.23 -7.45 -3.18
N CYS A 516 10.39 -6.73 -3.90
CA CYS A 516 10.53 -5.30 -4.12
C CYS A 516 9.17 -4.62 -4.32
N GLU A 517 9.17 -3.30 -4.43
CA GLU A 517 8.03 -2.57 -4.96
C GLU A 517 7.88 -2.85 -6.45
N VAL A 518 6.70 -3.29 -6.86
CA VAL A 518 6.43 -3.77 -8.22
C VAL A 518 6.65 -2.66 -9.27
N VAL A 519 6.28 -1.44 -8.92
CA VAL A 519 6.40 -0.27 -9.82
C VAL A 519 7.87 0.10 -10.09
N ASP A 520 8.75 -0.07 -9.12
CA ASP A 520 10.20 0.18 -9.29
C ASP A 520 10.87 -0.91 -10.13
N ALA A 521 10.35 -2.15 -10.07
CA ALA A 521 10.93 -3.29 -10.75
C ALA A 521 10.66 -3.34 -12.25
N TYR A 522 9.43 -3.07 -12.66
CA TYR A 522 9.01 -3.26 -14.05
C TYR A 522 9.79 -2.43 -15.09
N PRO A 523 10.13 -1.16 -14.87
CA PRO A 523 10.95 -0.41 -15.82
C PRO A 523 12.33 -1.04 -16.07
N VAL A 524 12.96 -1.53 -14.99
CA VAL A 524 14.27 -2.16 -15.07
C VAL A 524 14.17 -3.53 -15.75
N ILE A 525 13.16 -4.33 -15.40
CA ILE A 525 12.90 -5.63 -16.03
C ILE A 525 12.63 -5.45 -17.53
N ALA A 526 11.82 -4.46 -17.92
CA ALA A 526 11.52 -4.18 -19.33
C ALA A 526 12.75 -3.82 -20.18
N GLU A 527 13.81 -3.31 -19.55
CA GLU A 527 15.08 -3.01 -20.24
C GLU A 527 15.94 -4.27 -20.45
N TYR A 528 15.90 -5.20 -19.51
CA TYR A 528 16.80 -6.38 -19.52
C TYR A 528 16.18 -7.65 -20.09
N PHE A 529 14.85 -7.79 -20.07
CA PHE A 529 14.12 -9.01 -20.44
C PHE A 529 13.57 -8.93 -21.86
N ASP A 530 13.63 -10.05 -22.58
CA ASP A 530 12.92 -10.22 -23.84
C ASP A 530 11.44 -10.52 -23.61
N ALA A 531 10.60 -10.35 -24.64
CA ALA A 531 9.15 -10.56 -24.54
C ALA A 531 8.77 -11.97 -24.04
N ASN A 532 9.50 -13.00 -24.42
CA ASN A 532 9.28 -14.37 -23.96
C ASN A 532 9.64 -14.53 -22.47
N GLU A 533 10.74 -13.92 -22.05
CA GLU A 533 11.19 -13.97 -20.66
C GLU A 533 10.25 -13.22 -19.72
N ILE A 534 9.61 -12.15 -20.20
CA ILE A 534 8.56 -11.44 -19.46
C ILE A 534 7.34 -12.34 -19.24
N CYS A 535 7.00 -13.20 -20.22
CA CYS A 535 5.90 -14.17 -20.07
C CYS A 535 6.20 -15.23 -19.00
N ASP A 536 7.47 -15.53 -18.74
CA ASP A 536 7.90 -16.47 -17.68
C ASP A 536 7.93 -15.80 -16.30
N LEU A 537 7.83 -14.48 -16.22
CA LEU A 537 7.86 -13.77 -14.94
C LEU A 537 6.58 -14.04 -14.14
N ARG A 538 6.76 -14.34 -12.87
CA ARG A 538 5.67 -14.58 -11.91
C ARG A 538 5.79 -13.61 -10.76
N GLU A 539 4.62 -13.22 -10.26
CA GLU A 539 4.46 -12.32 -9.13
C GLU A 539 3.73 -13.02 -7.98
N VAL A 540 4.28 -12.93 -6.77
CA VAL A 540 3.65 -13.44 -5.56
C VAL A 540 3.61 -12.35 -4.51
N SER A 541 2.42 -11.85 -4.25
CA SER A 541 2.13 -10.86 -3.21
C SER A 541 1.82 -11.52 -1.85
N GLY A 542 1.69 -10.73 -0.80
CA GLY A 542 1.21 -11.18 0.50
C GLY A 542 2.26 -11.29 1.62
N LEU A 543 3.52 -10.93 1.37
CA LEU A 543 4.51 -10.79 2.46
C LEU A 543 4.22 -9.55 3.29
N MET A 544 3.90 -8.45 2.63
CA MET A 544 3.42 -7.21 3.24
C MET A 544 1.99 -6.93 2.77
N GLU A 545 1.16 -6.43 3.66
CA GLU A 545 -0.11 -5.85 3.26
C GLU A 545 0.14 -4.60 2.42
N VAL A 546 -0.78 -4.32 1.51
CA VAL A 546 -0.74 -3.08 0.73
C VAL A 546 -0.78 -1.90 1.67
N GLU A 547 0.27 -1.09 1.65
CA GLU A 547 0.40 0.09 2.49
C GLU A 547 0.01 1.34 1.71
N ILE A 548 -0.66 2.27 2.38
CA ILE A 548 -1.03 3.55 1.78
C ILE A 548 -0.05 4.60 2.26
N MET A 549 0.58 5.29 1.33
CA MET A 549 1.38 6.46 1.63
C MET A 549 0.55 7.72 1.57
N ASN A 550 0.83 8.61 2.47
CA ASN A 550 0.14 9.90 2.57
C ASN A 550 1.15 11.03 2.68
N TRP A 551 0.74 12.19 2.23
CA TRP A 551 1.41 13.42 2.60
C TRP A 551 1.17 13.74 4.07
N ILE A 552 2.25 13.98 4.79
CA ILE A 552 2.25 14.19 6.22
C ILE A 552 2.82 15.58 6.52
N LEU A 553 2.11 16.31 7.37
CA LEU A 553 2.55 17.60 7.93
C LEU A 553 2.59 17.51 9.44
N HIS A 554 3.36 18.40 10.04
CA HIS A 554 3.31 18.57 11.50
C HIS A 554 1.90 18.97 11.92
N LYS A 555 1.38 18.35 12.97
CA LYS A 555 0.05 18.63 13.50
C LYS A 555 -0.13 20.11 13.76
N ASN A 556 -1.24 20.67 13.28
CA ASN A 556 -1.57 22.09 13.35
C ASN A 556 -0.66 23.07 12.57
N LYS A 557 0.27 22.61 11.73
CA LYS A 557 1.15 23.53 10.98
C LYS A 557 0.51 24.14 9.73
N CYS A 558 -0.32 23.39 9.03
CA CYS A 558 -0.81 23.86 7.74
C CYS A 558 -2.28 23.45 7.50
N ALA A 559 -3.21 24.22 8.06
CA ALA A 559 -4.63 24.03 7.78
C ALA A 559 -4.99 24.34 6.32
N MET A 560 -4.10 25.00 5.57
CA MET A 560 -4.32 25.39 4.19
C MET A 560 -4.27 24.19 3.24
N LEU A 561 -3.39 23.23 3.48
CA LEU A 561 -3.27 22.00 2.68
C LEU A 561 -4.27 20.90 3.09
N ARG A 562 -5.06 21.10 4.13
CA ARG A 562 -6.07 20.13 4.60
C ARG A 562 -7.32 20.04 3.73
N LYS A 563 -7.58 21.00 2.82
CA LYS A 563 -8.83 20.99 2.07
C LYS A 563 -8.74 20.08 0.84
N LYS A 564 -9.73 19.20 0.72
CA LYS A 564 -10.07 18.44 -0.48
C LYS A 564 -10.13 19.32 -1.75
N ASP A 565 -10.51 20.60 -1.56
CA ASP A 565 -10.65 21.59 -2.61
C ASP A 565 -9.31 22.02 -3.25
N LEU A 566 -8.20 21.97 -2.51
CA LEU A 566 -6.85 22.24 -3.04
C LEU A 566 -6.43 21.22 -4.08
N TRP A 567 -6.72 19.98 -3.79
CA TRP A 567 -6.37 18.85 -4.64
C TRP A 567 -7.21 18.86 -5.93
N ASN A 568 -8.51 19.07 -5.81
CA ASN A 568 -9.42 19.17 -6.96
C ASN A 568 -9.08 20.40 -7.84
N ALA A 569 -8.75 21.54 -7.25
CA ALA A 569 -8.38 22.75 -8.00
C ALA A 569 -7.06 22.59 -8.78
N SER A 570 -6.10 21.79 -8.28
CA SER A 570 -4.85 21.51 -8.99
C SER A 570 -5.03 20.60 -10.20
N PHE A 571 -6.06 19.74 -10.20
CA PHE A 571 -6.32 18.78 -11.27
C PHE A 571 -7.36 19.25 -12.30
N ASP A 572 -8.29 20.14 -11.93
CA ASP A 572 -9.31 20.65 -12.87
C ASP A 572 -8.78 21.67 -13.89
N GLY A 573 -7.60 22.26 -13.66
CA GLY A 573 -7.05 23.34 -14.47
C GLY A 573 -6.34 22.92 -15.76
N ASP A 574 -5.84 21.69 -15.89
CA ASP A 574 -5.01 21.31 -17.04
C ASP A 574 -5.30 19.88 -17.54
N LYS A 575 -6.36 19.75 -18.35
CA LYS A 575 -6.77 18.47 -18.95
C LYS A 575 -5.73 17.85 -19.90
N SER A 576 -4.73 18.62 -20.38
CA SER A 576 -3.73 18.13 -21.32
C SER A 576 -2.57 17.36 -20.64
N LYS A 577 -2.22 17.73 -19.41
CA LYS A 577 -1.23 17.00 -18.58
C LYS A 577 -1.87 15.82 -17.82
N SER A 578 -3.20 15.78 -17.74
CA SER A 578 -3.97 14.78 -17.01
C SER A 578 -3.95 13.39 -17.66
N GLN A 579 -3.61 13.26 -18.95
CA GLN A 579 -3.62 11.94 -19.62
C GLN A 579 -2.57 10.96 -19.10
N HIS A 580 -1.42 11.44 -18.60
CA HIS A 580 -0.43 10.56 -17.97
C HIS A 580 -0.69 10.33 -16.46
N VAL A 581 -1.43 11.22 -15.83
CA VAL A 581 -1.80 11.11 -14.41
C VAL A 581 -3.13 10.36 -14.24
N ASN A 582 -4.00 10.35 -15.27
CA ASN A 582 -5.34 9.73 -15.22
C ASN A 582 -5.35 8.21 -15.05
N HIS A 583 -4.30 7.49 -15.39
CA HIS A 583 -4.24 6.06 -15.12
C HIS A 583 -4.07 5.72 -13.63
N TYR A 584 -3.57 6.66 -12.83
CA TYR A 584 -3.37 6.48 -11.38
C TYR A 584 -4.37 7.28 -10.53
N THR A 585 -5.00 8.33 -11.08
CA THR A 585 -5.97 9.18 -10.36
C THR A 585 -7.38 8.59 -10.30
N LEU A 586 -7.72 7.64 -11.17
CA LEU A 586 -9.06 6.99 -11.17
C LEU A 586 -9.27 6.06 -9.97
N PHE A 587 -8.23 5.74 -9.19
CA PHE A 587 -8.31 4.97 -7.95
C PHE A 587 -8.31 5.84 -6.67
N ILE A 588 -8.28 7.17 -6.79
CA ILE A 588 -8.25 8.11 -5.64
C ILE A 588 -9.66 8.72 -5.38
N LEU A 589 -10.66 8.33 -6.12
CA LEU A 589 -12.08 8.54 -5.81
C LEU A 589 -12.63 7.27 -5.18
#